data_0194347281078c54f5d95604e7dd2621
#
_entry.id   0194347281078c54f5d95604e7dd2621
#
_cell.length_a   1.000
_cell.length_b   1.000
_cell.length_c   1.000
_cell.angle_alpha   90.00
_cell.angle_beta   90.00
_cell.angle_gamma   90.00
#
_symmetry.space_group_name_H-M   'P 1'
#
loop_
_entity.id
_entity.type
_entity.pdbx_description
1 polymer ?
#
loop_
_entity_poly.entity_id
_entity_poly.type
_entity_poly.pdbx_seq_one_letter_code
_entity_poly.pdbx_strand_id
1 'polypeptide(L)' 'MNTAFTSQDIQAWRLRTLRSALKLEILGMKRRGQSAYSILKVEFGFKGNKAKVLEQVDELIKQN' A
#
# COMPACT_ATOMS: atom_id res chain seq x y z
N MET A 1 -5.22 23.99 -17.42
CA MET A 1 -5.52 22.66 -17.25
C MET A 1 -5.25 22.29 -15.82
N ASN A 2 -5.98 21.51 -15.38
CA ASN A 2 -5.76 21.14 -14.09
C ASN A 2 -4.58 20.23 -14.04
N THR A 3 -4.17 19.97 -12.89
CA THR A 3 -3.10 19.04 -12.74
C THR A 3 -3.57 17.70 -13.10
N ALA A 4 -2.67 16.89 -13.50
CA ALA A 4 -2.97 15.53 -13.79
C ALA A 4 -3.21 14.71 -12.55
N PHE A 5 -2.86 15.21 -11.38
CA PHE A 5 -2.93 14.42 -10.17
C PHE A 5 -3.98 14.96 -9.23
N THR A 6 -4.95 14.13 -8.91
CA THR A 6 -5.88 14.39 -7.84
C THR A 6 -5.44 13.65 -6.60
N SER A 7 -6.12 13.89 -5.50
CA SER A 7 -5.83 13.14 -4.28
C SER A 7 -6.02 11.65 -4.49
N GLN A 8 -7.03 11.27 -5.27
CA GLN A 8 -7.27 9.86 -5.54
C GLN A 8 -6.15 9.24 -6.34
N ASP A 9 -5.64 9.97 -7.33
CA ASP A 9 -4.55 9.47 -8.16
C ASP A 9 -3.30 9.26 -7.32
N ILE A 10 -3.00 10.20 -6.45
CA ILE A 10 -1.84 10.10 -5.58
C ILE A 10 -1.96 8.91 -4.65
N GLN A 11 -3.14 8.70 -4.07
CA GLN A 11 -3.36 7.59 -3.17
C GLN A 11 -3.27 6.25 -3.88
N ALA A 12 -3.82 6.17 -5.08
CA ALA A 12 -3.76 4.93 -5.85
C ALA A 12 -2.31 4.58 -6.17
N TRP A 13 -1.52 5.56 -6.57
CA TRP A 13 -0.13 5.34 -6.87
C TRP A 13 0.65 4.90 -5.62
N ARG A 14 0.38 5.54 -4.51
CA ARG A 14 1.00 5.18 -3.23
C ARG A 14 0.66 3.76 -2.84
N LEU A 15 -0.61 3.38 -2.99
CA LEU A 15 -1.05 2.03 -2.67
C LEU A 15 -0.30 0.99 -3.48
N ARG A 16 -0.12 1.24 -4.76
CA ARG A 16 0.61 0.30 -5.62
C ARG A 16 2.06 0.18 -5.20
N THR A 17 2.68 1.29 -4.86
CA THR A 17 4.05 1.28 -4.38
C THR A 17 4.17 0.52 -3.07
N LEU A 18 3.26 0.79 -2.14
CA LEU A 18 3.27 0.11 -0.85
C LEU A 18 2.96 -1.37 -1.00
N ARG A 19 2.08 -1.71 -1.94
CA ARG A 19 1.78 -3.10 -2.21
C ARG A 19 3.03 -3.87 -2.64
N SER A 20 3.78 -3.30 -3.55
CA SER A 20 5.03 -3.93 -3.99
C SER A 20 6.00 -4.10 -2.84
N ALA A 21 6.14 -3.07 -2.03
CA ALA A 21 7.03 -3.12 -0.87
C ALA A 21 6.56 -4.17 0.13
N LEU A 22 5.25 -4.27 0.34
CA LEU A 22 4.71 -5.25 1.26
C LEU A 22 4.96 -6.67 0.78
N LYS A 23 4.84 -6.91 -0.53
CA LYS A 23 5.16 -8.21 -1.09
C LYS A 23 6.59 -8.61 -0.80
N LEU A 24 7.51 -7.68 -0.95
CA LEU A 24 8.91 -7.94 -0.66
C LEU A 24 9.13 -8.23 0.82
N GLU A 25 8.40 -7.53 1.68
CA GLU A 25 8.51 -7.79 3.12
C GLU A 25 8.00 -9.18 3.47
N ILE A 26 6.94 -9.63 2.82
CA ILE A 26 6.41 -10.97 3.05
C ILE A 26 7.42 -12.01 2.62
N LEU A 27 8.18 -11.74 1.57
CA LEU A 27 9.22 -12.64 1.11
C LEU A 27 10.48 -12.61 1.99
N GLY A 28 10.48 -11.77 3.02
CA GLY A 28 11.59 -11.71 3.94
C GLY A 28 12.59 -10.61 3.69
N MET A 29 12.34 -9.77 2.71
CA MET A 29 13.23 -8.65 2.43
C MET A 29 12.89 -7.48 3.33
N LYS A 30 13.92 -6.85 3.87
CA LYS A 30 13.73 -5.72 4.77
C LYS A 30 14.02 -4.43 4.07
N ARG A 31 13.24 -3.40 4.41
CA ARG A 31 13.45 -2.06 3.91
C ARG A 31 14.14 -1.23 4.98
N ARG A 32 14.77 -0.18 4.52
CA ARG A 32 15.23 0.84 5.44
C ARG A 32 14.05 1.70 5.85
N GLY A 33 14.03 2.08 7.11
CA GLY A 33 12.98 2.94 7.61
C GLY A 33 11.71 2.18 7.91
N GLN A 34 10.59 2.87 7.77
CA GLN A 34 9.30 2.34 8.17
C GLN A 34 8.84 1.26 7.20
N SER A 35 8.27 0.18 7.73
CA SER A 35 7.80 -0.90 6.87
C SER A 35 6.52 -0.51 6.17
N ALA A 36 6.31 -1.06 4.97
CA ALA A 36 5.08 -0.82 4.23
C ALA A 36 3.87 -1.32 5.01
N TYR A 37 4.00 -2.43 5.71
CA TYR A 37 2.95 -2.97 6.55
C TYR A 37 2.51 -1.94 7.58
N SER A 38 3.46 -1.33 8.25
CA SER A 38 3.17 -0.33 9.27
C SER A 38 2.47 0.89 8.67
N ILE A 39 2.95 1.36 7.54
CA ILE A 39 2.36 2.51 6.86
C ILE A 39 0.91 2.20 6.47
N LEU A 40 0.67 1.04 5.90
CA LEU A 40 -0.67 0.66 5.47
C LEU A 40 -1.63 0.56 6.65
N LYS A 41 -1.17 0.05 7.77
CA LYS A 41 -2.02 -0.06 8.96
C LYS A 41 -2.36 1.31 9.53
N VAL A 42 -1.39 2.20 9.58
CA VAL A 42 -1.58 3.50 10.22
C VAL A 42 -2.29 4.47 9.30
N GLU A 43 -1.83 4.60 8.06
CA GLU A 43 -2.36 5.60 7.16
C GLU A 43 -3.66 5.18 6.49
N PHE A 44 -3.81 3.91 6.18
CA PHE A 44 -4.99 3.42 5.46
C PHE A 44 -5.95 2.64 6.34
N GLY A 45 -5.55 2.32 7.55
CA GLY A 45 -6.43 1.63 8.49
C GLY A 45 -6.63 0.16 8.21
N PHE A 46 -5.78 -0.45 7.42
CA PHE A 46 -5.88 -1.89 7.18
C PHE A 46 -5.56 -2.66 8.45
N LYS A 47 -6.14 -3.84 8.60
CA LYS A 47 -5.97 -4.64 9.80
C LYS A 47 -5.63 -6.07 9.42
N GLY A 48 -4.99 -6.77 10.36
CA GLY A 48 -4.62 -8.15 10.16
C GLY A 48 -3.11 -8.29 9.96
N ASN A 49 -2.69 -9.49 9.56
CA ASN A 49 -1.28 -9.73 9.32
C ASN A 49 -0.90 -9.23 7.93
N LYS A 50 0.36 -9.39 7.55
CA LYS A 50 0.86 -8.88 6.29
C LYS A 50 0.09 -9.42 5.08
N ALA A 51 -0.22 -10.71 5.11
CA ALA A 51 -0.95 -11.33 4.01
C ALA A 51 -2.36 -10.76 3.90
N LYS A 52 -3.02 -10.55 5.03
CA LYS A 52 -4.36 -9.98 5.05
C LYS A 52 -4.36 -8.55 4.54
N VAL A 53 -3.37 -7.78 4.98
CA VAL A 53 -3.26 -6.40 4.52
C VAL A 53 -3.01 -6.36 3.01
N LEU A 54 -2.20 -7.27 2.52
CA LEU A 54 -1.92 -7.34 1.08
C LEU A 54 -3.21 -7.64 0.29
N GLU A 55 -4.04 -8.56 0.78
CA GLU A 55 -5.31 -8.86 0.14
C GLU A 55 -6.19 -7.62 0.09
N GLN A 56 -6.26 -6.89 1.18
CA GLN A 56 -7.09 -5.69 1.25
C GLN A 56 -6.59 -4.62 0.29
N VAL A 57 -5.27 -4.47 0.19
CA VAL A 57 -4.67 -3.52 -0.75
C VAL A 57 -5.00 -3.92 -2.19
N ASP A 58 -4.86 -5.20 -2.52
CA ASP A 58 -5.17 -5.70 -3.86
C ASP A 58 -6.62 -5.43 -4.22
N GLU A 59 -7.53 -5.69 -3.30
CA GLU A 59 -8.94 -5.46 -3.52
C GLU A 59 -9.21 -3.98 -3.79
N LEU A 60 -8.59 -3.11 -3.02
CA LEU A 60 -8.80 -1.69 -3.19
C LEU A 60 -8.26 -1.20 -4.52
N ILE A 61 -7.13 -1.71 -4.95
CA ILE A 61 -6.54 -1.35 -6.23
C ILE A 61 -7.42 -1.83 -7.38
N LYS A 62 -7.98 -3.02 -7.26
CA LYS A 62 -8.86 -3.55 -8.29
C LYS A 62 -10.12 -2.72 -8.46
N GLN A 63 -10.60 -2.12 -7.39
CA GLN A 63 -11.81 -1.31 -7.44
C GLN A 63 -11.58 0.03 -8.12
N ASN A 64 -10.37 0.44 -8.24
CA ASN A 64 -10.02 1.65 -8.94
C ASN A 64 -9.60 1.32 -10.35
#